data_09630d3a4486475d6e8891f2fa291b0e
#
_entry.id   09630d3a4486475d6e8891f2fa291b0e
#
_cell.length_a   1.000
_cell.length_b   1.000
_cell.length_c   1.000
_cell.angle_alpha   90.00
_cell.angle_beta   90.00
_cell.angle_gamma   90.00
#
_symmetry.space_group_name_H-M   'P 1'
#
loop_
_entity.id
_entity.type
_entity.pdbx_description
1 polymer ?
#
loop_
_entity_poly.entity_id
_entity_poly.type
_entity_poly.pdbx_seq_one_letter_code
_entity_poly.pdbx_strand_id
1 'polypeptide(L)'
;MSAADEILDIVDEHDHVVGQARRGDAYAHGLRHRCVFVWARDGEGRVFVHRRTATKLVFPSQYDMFVGGVVGAGESYDDAALREAEEELGVTGLPRPEFLFKFLYDDGAGRTWWSAVYEVRCEGPVSPQVEEVAWHGFLPEAELERRLAEWEWVPDGLSAYARLRAWRR
;
A
#
# COMPACT_ATOMS: atom_id res chain seq x y z
N MET A 1 -12.30 -16.82 5.49
CA MET A 1 -11.77 -15.94 6.54
C MET A 1 -11.83 -14.50 6.04
N SER A 2 -12.36 -13.58 6.84
CA SER A 2 -12.43 -12.18 6.44
C SER A 2 -11.09 -11.48 6.62
N ALA A 3 -10.92 -10.32 5.98
CA ALA A 3 -9.71 -9.50 6.15
C ALA A 3 -9.45 -9.15 7.62
N ALA A 4 -10.52 -8.94 8.40
CA ALA A 4 -10.40 -8.60 9.83
C ALA A 4 -9.82 -9.75 10.68
N ASP A 5 -9.86 -10.98 10.18
CA ASP A 5 -9.35 -12.18 10.90
C ASP A 5 -7.88 -12.48 10.60
N GLU A 6 -7.28 -11.80 9.62
CA GLU A 6 -5.87 -11.98 9.29
C GLU A 6 -4.98 -11.66 10.50
N ILE A 7 -3.99 -12.52 10.76
CA ILE A 7 -3.07 -12.32 11.88
C ILE A 7 -1.89 -11.47 11.42
N LEU A 8 -1.62 -10.41 12.17
CA LEU A 8 -0.53 -9.47 11.90
C LEU A 8 0.50 -9.52 13.02
N ASP A 9 1.76 -9.29 12.67
CA ASP A 9 2.78 -8.99 13.68
C ASP A 9 2.54 -7.58 14.22
N ILE A 10 2.60 -7.42 15.54
CA ILE A 10 2.55 -6.13 16.22
C ILE A 10 3.97 -5.75 16.58
N VAL A 11 4.32 -4.48 16.33
CA VAL A 11 5.69 -4.02 16.43
C VAL A 11 5.82 -2.78 17.30
N ASP A 12 7.03 -2.52 17.78
CA ASP A 12 7.36 -1.34 18.57
C ASP A 12 7.78 -0.16 17.66
N GLU A 13 8.24 0.93 18.29
CA GLU A 13 8.70 2.14 17.59
C GLU A 13 10.00 1.93 16.81
N HIS A 14 10.67 0.80 17.01
CA HIS A 14 11.88 0.39 16.28
C HIS A 14 11.62 -0.71 15.27
N ASP A 15 10.34 -1.03 15.02
CA ASP A 15 9.92 -2.08 14.08
C ASP A 15 10.36 -3.49 14.51
N HIS A 16 10.45 -3.72 15.82
CA HIS A 16 10.69 -5.06 16.36
C HIS A 16 9.35 -5.71 16.73
N VAL A 17 9.19 -6.98 16.41
CA VAL A 17 7.97 -7.73 16.72
C VAL A 17 7.85 -7.91 18.25
N VAL A 18 6.73 -7.45 18.82
CA VAL A 18 6.43 -7.55 20.24
C VAL A 18 5.19 -8.39 20.54
N GLY A 19 4.49 -8.82 19.51
CA GLY A 19 3.30 -9.66 19.66
C GLY A 19 2.60 -9.89 18.33
N GLN A 20 1.38 -10.41 18.41
CA GLN A 20 0.53 -10.64 17.25
C GLN A 20 -0.92 -10.29 17.61
N ALA A 21 -1.71 -9.91 16.62
CA ALA A 21 -3.13 -9.63 16.79
C ALA A 21 -3.87 -9.85 15.48
N ARG A 22 -5.18 -10.06 15.59
CA ARG A 22 -6.04 -10.03 14.42
C ARG A 22 -6.08 -8.61 13.84
N ARG A 23 -6.14 -8.50 12.52
CA ARG A 23 -6.15 -7.22 11.81
C ARG A 23 -7.24 -6.29 12.32
N GLY A 24 -8.47 -6.82 12.53
CA GLY A 24 -9.57 -6.03 13.07
C GLY A 24 -9.27 -5.48 14.47
N ASP A 25 -8.64 -6.28 15.32
CA ASP A 25 -8.26 -5.87 16.67
C ASP A 25 -7.13 -4.83 16.64
N ALA A 26 -6.18 -4.99 15.73
CA ALA A 26 -5.10 -4.02 15.55
C ALA A 26 -5.67 -2.63 15.20
N TYR A 27 -6.66 -2.58 14.30
CA TYR A 27 -7.31 -1.32 13.95
C TYR A 27 -8.17 -0.78 15.10
N ALA A 28 -8.94 -1.64 15.76
CA ALA A 28 -9.82 -1.22 16.84
C ALA A 28 -9.05 -0.63 18.04
N HIS A 29 -7.88 -1.19 18.33
CA HIS A 29 -7.07 -0.81 19.51
C HIS A 29 -5.84 0.03 19.16
N GLY A 30 -5.68 0.43 17.90
CA GLY A 30 -4.54 1.25 17.48
C GLY A 30 -3.18 0.58 17.65
N LEU A 31 -3.13 -0.73 17.46
CA LEU A 31 -1.89 -1.50 17.59
C LEU A 31 -0.99 -1.27 16.36
N ARG A 32 0.31 -1.05 16.61
CA ARG A 32 1.25 -0.77 15.54
C ARG A 32 1.57 -2.01 14.74
N HIS A 33 1.31 -1.97 13.44
CA HIS A 33 1.54 -3.06 12.50
C HIS A 33 2.45 -2.60 11.35
N ARG A 34 2.56 -3.41 10.31
CA ARG A 34 3.41 -3.15 9.14
C ARG A 34 2.59 -3.14 7.86
N CYS A 35 2.93 -2.22 6.97
CA CYS A 35 2.36 -2.13 5.63
C CYS A 35 3.46 -2.04 4.57
N VAL A 36 3.12 -2.41 3.34
CA VAL A 36 3.96 -2.19 2.17
C VAL A 36 3.21 -1.31 1.17
N PHE A 37 3.94 -0.43 0.51
CA PHE A 37 3.46 0.41 -0.58
C PHE A 37 4.36 0.18 -1.79
N VAL A 38 3.79 -0.25 -2.90
CA VAL A 38 4.54 -0.53 -4.12
C VAL A 38 4.16 0.48 -5.20
N TRP A 39 5.14 1.24 -5.64
CA TRP A 39 5.01 2.19 -6.74
C TRP A 39 5.13 1.40 -8.04
N ALA A 40 4.00 1.12 -8.67
CA ALA A 40 3.97 0.30 -9.88
C ALA A 40 3.96 1.18 -11.12
N ARG A 41 4.90 0.97 -12.02
CA ARG A 41 5.04 1.72 -13.27
C ARG A 41 5.01 0.79 -14.46
N ASP A 42 4.40 1.26 -15.56
CA ASP A 42 4.41 0.52 -16.82
C ASP A 42 5.70 0.82 -17.64
N GLY A 43 5.78 0.26 -18.83
CA GLY A 43 6.96 0.42 -19.70
C GLY A 43 7.19 1.86 -20.19
N GLU A 44 6.18 2.73 -20.07
CA GLU A 44 6.27 4.16 -20.42
C GLU A 44 6.46 5.05 -19.19
N GLY A 45 6.64 4.46 -18.01
CA GLY A 45 6.83 5.19 -16.76
C GLY A 45 5.55 5.74 -16.14
N ARG A 46 4.39 5.38 -16.68
CA ARG A 46 3.10 5.79 -16.11
C ARG A 46 2.83 5.01 -14.83
N VAL A 47 2.16 5.64 -13.87
CA VAL A 47 1.92 5.12 -12.54
C VAL A 47 0.55 4.45 -12.46
N PHE A 48 0.49 3.27 -11.85
CA PHE A 48 -0.78 2.60 -11.58
C PHE A 48 -1.49 3.34 -10.46
N VAL A 49 -2.71 3.84 -10.76
CA VAL A 49 -3.59 4.51 -9.80
C VAL A 49 -4.89 3.75 -9.74
N HIS A 50 -5.43 3.60 -8.55
CA HIS A 50 -6.70 2.89 -8.39
C HIS A 50 -7.58 3.55 -7.32
N ARG A 51 -8.87 3.24 -7.39
CA ARG A 51 -9.85 3.65 -6.38
C ARG A 51 -10.30 2.42 -5.61
N ARG A 52 -10.25 2.49 -4.29
CA ARG A 52 -10.68 1.41 -3.39
C ARG A 52 -12.20 1.29 -3.45
N THR A 53 -12.72 0.07 -3.32
CA THR A 53 -14.16 -0.13 -3.26
C THR A 53 -14.75 0.46 -1.96
N ALA A 54 -16.07 0.69 -1.97
CA ALA A 54 -16.78 1.22 -0.80
C ALA A 54 -16.82 0.22 0.38
N THR A 55 -16.48 -1.05 0.14
CA THR A 55 -16.51 -2.10 1.17
C THR A 55 -15.15 -2.35 1.84
N LYS A 56 -14.12 -1.60 1.47
CA LYS A 56 -12.79 -1.77 2.09
C LYS A 56 -12.82 -1.40 3.56
N LEU A 57 -12.03 -2.13 4.35
CA LEU A 57 -11.96 -2.00 5.81
C LEU A 57 -11.43 -0.63 6.24
N VAL A 58 -10.47 -0.10 5.49
CA VAL A 58 -9.90 1.23 5.72
C VAL A 58 -9.93 2.04 4.43
N PHE A 59 -10.17 3.34 4.57
CA PHE A 59 -10.18 4.32 3.48
C PHE A 59 -11.06 3.90 2.29
N PRO A 60 -12.33 3.52 2.53
CA PRO A 60 -13.21 3.11 1.43
C PRO A 60 -13.42 4.24 0.42
N SER A 61 -13.52 3.87 -0.86
CA SER A 61 -13.79 4.78 -2.00
C SER A 61 -12.71 5.83 -2.26
N GLN A 62 -11.58 5.78 -1.58
CA GLN A 62 -10.47 6.71 -1.83
C GLN A 62 -9.51 6.18 -2.88
N TYR A 63 -8.80 7.12 -3.53
CA TYR A 63 -7.77 6.80 -4.54
C TYR A 63 -6.42 6.55 -3.88
N ASP A 64 -5.61 5.71 -4.53
CA ASP A 64 -4.25 5.43 -4.10
C ASP A 64 -3.32 5.33 -5.31
N MET A 65 -2.13 5.89 -5.17
CA MET A 65 -1.08 5.83 -6.18
C MET A 65 -0.08 4.69 -5.91
N PHE A 66 -0.31 3.92 -4.87
CA PHE A 66 0.47 2.70 -4.57
C PHE A 66 -0.46 1.50 -4.55
N VAL A 67 0.08 0.35 -4.88
CA VAL A 67 -0.53 -0.93 -4.53
C VAL A 67 0.16 -1.44 -3.29
N GLY A 68 -0.55 -2.19 -2.45
CA GLY A 68 0.04 -2.71 -1.24
C GLY A 68 -1.00 -3.12 -0.23
N GLY A 69 -0.56 -3.37 0.97
CA GLY A 69 -1.42 -3.80 2.05
C GLY A 69 -0.63 -4.13 3.31
N VAL A 70 -1.27 -4.80 4.24
CA VAL A 70 -0.65 -5.17 5.51
C VAL A 70 0.30 -6.36 5.32
N VAL A 71 1.35 -6.37 6.13
CA VAL A 71 2.29 -7.49 6.20
C VAL A 71 1.72 -8.51 7.20
N GLY A 72 1.56 -9.76 6.76
CA GLY A 72 1.06 -10.83 7.60
C GLY A 72 2.07 -11.28 8.64
N ALA A 73 1.59 -11.96 9.69
CA ALA A 73 2.45 -12.50 10.74
C ALA A 73 3.50 -13.45 10.16
N GLY A 74 4.76 -13.21 10.48
CA GLY A 74 5.88 -14.02 9.99
C GLY A 74 6.31 -13.75 8.56
N GLU A 75 5.62 -12.85 7.85
CA GLU A 75 5.96 -12.49 6.49
C GLU A 75 7.03 -11.39 6.47
N SER A 76 7.97 -11.45 5.54
CA SER A 76 8.93 -10.36 5.34
C SER A 76 8.28 -9.21 4.56
N TYR A 77 8.84 -8.01 4.68
CA TYR A 77 8.41 -6.88 3.85
C TYR A 77 8.55 -7.18 2.36
N ASP A 78 9.67 -7.79 1.95
CA ASP A 78 9.92 -8.09 0.53
C ASP A 78 8.89 -9.08 -0.03
N ASP A 79 8.56 -10.11 0.71
CA ASP A 79 7.57 -11.10 0.28
C ASP A 79 6.17 -10.47 0.24
N ALA A 80 5.83 -9.66 1.23
CA ALA A 80 4.55 -8.94 1.25
C ALA A 80 4.43 -7.99 0.05
N ALA A 81 5.50 -7.28 -0.30
CA ALA A 81 5.50 -6.35 -1.43
C ALA A 81 5.20 -7.08 -2.74
N LEU A 82 5.85 -8.22 -3.00
CA LEU A 82 5.58 -9.01 -4.20
C LEU A 82 4.16 -9.56 -4.21
N ARG A 83 3.74 -10.18 -3.11
CA ARG A 83 2.39 -10.76 -2.98
C ARG A 83 1.31 -9.71 -3.21
N GLU A 84 1.39 -8.58 -2.53
CA GLU A 84 0.40 -7.52 -2.64
C GLU A 84 0.39 -6.90 -4.03
N ALA A 85 1.56 -6.68 -4.64
CA ALA A 85 1.63 -6.14 -5.99
C ALA A 85 0.96 -7.08 -7.00
N GLU A 86 1.23 -8.37 -6.91
CA GLU A 86 0.61 -9.35 -7.80
C GLU A 86 -0.90 -9.46 -7.59
N GLU A 87 -1.34 -9.47 -6.32
CA GLU A 87 -2.76 -9.54 -5.99
C GLU A 87 -3.52 -8.30 -6.48
N GLU A 88 -3.02 -7.10 -6.19
CA GLU A 88 -3.74 -5.87 -6.54
C GLU A 88 -3.67 -5.52 -8.02
N LEU A 89 -2.57 -5.84 -8.69
CA LEU A 89 -2.47 -5.65 -10.14
C LEU A 89 -3.16 -6.77 -10.91
N GLY A 90 -3.42 -7.91 -10.26
CA GLY A 90 -4.03 -9.07 -10.91
C GLY A 90 -3.11 -9.71 -11.93
N VAL A 91 -1.83 -9.84 -11.60
CA VAL A 91 -0.81 -10.42 -12.47
C VAL A 91 0.01 -11.45 -11.71
N THR A 92 0.76 -12.28 -12.45
CA THR A 92 1.72 -13.22 -11.88
C THR A 92 3.07 -13.03 -12.57
N GLY A 93 4.14 -13.42 -11.89
CA GLY A 93 5.47 -13.39 -12.46
C GLY A 93 6.09 -11.99 -12.56
N LEU A 94 5.67 -11.07 -11.70
CA LEU A 94 6.32 -9.77 -11.62
C LEU A 94 7.79 -9.91 -11.21
N PRO A 95 8.67 -9.02 -11.70
CA PRO A 95 9.98 -8.90 -11.09
C PRO A 95 9.82 -8.54 -9.60
N ARG A 96 10.79 -8.95 -8.79
CA ARG A 96 10.75 -8.66 -7.37
C ARG A 96 10.80 -7.15 -7.14
N PRO A 97 9.86 -6.56 -6.38
CA PRO A 97 9.89 -5.13 -6.11
C PRO A 97 11.19 -4.70 -5.43
N GLU A 98 11.70 -3.53 -5.83
CA GLU A 98 12.90 -2.95 -5.26
C GLU A 98 12.55 -2.12 -4.04
N PHE A 99 13.20 -2.40 -2.90
CA PHE A 99 13.02 -1.62 -1.68
C PHE A 99 13.64 -0.22 -1.85
N LEU A 100 12.87 0.82 -1.50
CA LEU A 100 13.34 2.21 -1.57
C LEU A 100 13.63 2.79 -0.19
N PHE A 101 12.62 2.81 0.70
CA PHE A 101 12.77 3.32 2.06
C PHE A 101 11.63 2.84 2.94
N LYS A 102 11.77 3.09 4.25
CA LYS A 102 10.76 2.75 5.25
C LYS A 102 10.54 3.94 6.18
N PHE A 103 9.30 4.17 6.59
CA PHE A 103 8.97 5.25 7.51
C PHE A 103 7.86 4.85 8.47
N LEU A 104 7.79 5.52 9.60
CA LEU A 104 6.70 5.36 10.55
C LEU A 104 5.63 6.40 10.21
N TYR A 105 4.48 5.94 9.75
CA TYR A 105 3.34 6.81 9.49
C TYR A 105 2.63 7.12 10.81
N ASP A 106 2.24 8.37 11.00
CA ASP A 106 1.45 8.84 12.13
C ASP A 106 0.17 9.48 11.56
N ASP A 107 -1.00 8.96 11.97
CA ASP A 107 -2.29 9.47 11.48
C ASP A 107 -2.74 10.76 12.18
N GLY A 108 -1.96 11.24 13.16
CA GLY A 108 -2.29 12.44 13.92
C GLY A 108 -3.33 12.21 15.02
N ALA A 109 -3.86 11.00 15.14
CA ALA A 109 -4.90 10.63 16.11
C ALA A 109 -4.42 9.55 17.10
N GLY A 110 -3.09 9.40 17.23
CA GLY A 110 -2.49 8.46 18.16
C GLY A 110 -2.21 7.09 17.58
N ARG A 111 -2.44 6.89 16.28
CA ARG A 111 -2.17 5.62 15.60
C ARG A 111 -0.95 5.77 14.69
N THR A 112 -0.05 4.79 14.76
CA THR A 112 1.14 4.75 13.93
C THR A 112 1.32 3.33 13.35
N TRP A 113 1.92 3.25 12.16
CA TRP A 113 2.32 1.97 11.58
C TRP A 113 3.52 2.15 10.67
N TRP A 114 4.34 1.10 10.60
CA TRP A 114 5.50 1.09 9.72
C TRP A 114 5.09 0.84 8.27
N SER A 115 5.67 1.59 7.36
CA SER A 115 5.36 1.53 5.93
C SER A 115 6.65 1.42 5.14
N ALA A 116 6.82 0.30 4.44
CA ALA A 116 7.97 0.08 3.56
C ALA A 116 7.55 0.37 2.12
N VAL A 117 8.31 1.22 1.44
CA VAL A 117 8.01 1.68 0.08
C VAL A 117 8.93 1.00 -0.92
N TYR A 118 8.32 0.48 -1.97
CA TYR A 118 8.97 -0.29 -3.04
C TYR A 118 8.61 0.27 -4.39
N GLU A 119 9.37 -0.11 -5.41
CA GLU A 119 9.07 0.17 -6.81
C GLU A 119 9.09 -1.13 -7.61
N VAL A 120 8.15 -1.26 -8.55
CA VAL A 120 8.11 -2.40 -9.48
C VAL A 120 7.71 -1.93 -10.87
N ARG A 121 8.23 -2.60 -11.90
CA ARG A 121 7.80 -2.40 -13.27
C ARG A 121 6.83 -3.50 -13.66
N CYS A 122 5.67 -3.08 -14.21
CA CYS A 122 4.64 -3.99 -14.70
C CYS A 122 4.33 -3.62 -16.16
N GLU A 123 4.91 -4.36 -17.10
CA GLU A 123 4.78 -4.07 -18.54
C GLU A 123 3.62 -4.79 -19.19
N GLY A 124 3.09 -5.81 -18.55
CA GLY A 124 1.97 -6.59 -19.07
C GLY A 124 0.61 -6.02 -18.71
N PRO A 125 -0.46 -6.60 -19.25
CA PRO A 125 -1.80 -6.19 -18.88
C PRO A 125 -2.09 -6.49 -17.41
N VAL A 126 -2.94 -5.65 -16.79
CA VAL A 126 -3.37 -5.82 -15.40
C VAL A 126 -4.82 -6.28 -15.36
N SER A 127 -5.18 -6.99 -14.28
CA SER A 127 -6.55 -7.47 -14.06
C SER A 127 -6.89 -7.41 -12.57
N PRO A 128 -7.02 -6.19 -11.99
CA PRO A 128 -7.37 -6.04 -10.58
C PRO A 128 -8.72 -6.68 -10.25
N GLN A 129 -8.84 -7.20 -9.02
CA GLN A 129 -10.08 -7.80 -8.56
C GLN A 129 -11.16 -6.72 -8.41
N VAL A 130 -12.33 -6.93 -9.03
CA VAL A 130 -13.43 -5.96 -8.99
C VAL A 130 -14.00 -5.77 -7.58
N GLU A 131 -13.82 -6.75 -6.70
CA GLU A 131 -14.25 -6.67 -5.30
C GLU A 131 -13.36 -5.76 -4.47
N GLU A 132 -12.14 -5.50 -4.94
CA GLU A 132 -11.14 -4.71 -4.23
C GLU A 132 -10.93 -3.34 -4.86
N VAL A 133 -11.08 -3.23 -6.18
CA VAL A 133 -10.72 -2.06 -6.97
C VAL A 133 -11.92 -1.60 -7.78
N ALA A 134 -12.45 -0.42 -7.45
CA ALA A 134 -13.60 0.17 -8.14
C ALA A 134 -13.22 0.79 -9.48
N TRP A 135 -12.01 1.31 -9.59
CA TRP A 135 -11.46 1.92 -10.81
C TRP A 135 -9.94 1.82 -10.80
N HIS A 136 -9.32 1.69 -11.96
CA HIS A 136 -7.86 1.74 -12.10
C HIS A 136 -7.44 2.29 -13.45
N GLY A 137 -6.20 2.77 -13.51
CA GLY A 137 -5.58 3.23 -14.74
C GLY A 137 -4.10 3.54 -14.52
N PHE A 138 -3.33 3.58 -15.61
CA PHE A 138 -1.95 4.05 -15.59
C PHE A 138 -1.96 5.53 -15.98
N LEU A 139 -1.44 6.41 -15.12
CA LEU A 139 -1.41 7.85 -15.36
C LEU A 139 0.03 8.34 -15.47
N PRO A 140 0.30 9.24 -16.43
CA PRO A 140 1.55 10.01 -16.36
C PRO A 140 1.65 10.73 -15.02
N GLU A 141 2.83 10.82 -14.45
CA GLU A 141 3.00 11.44 -13.13
C GLU A 141 2.49 12.89 -13.09
N ALA A 142 2.59 13.64 -14.20
CA ALA A 142 2.02 14.98 -14.28
C ALA A 142 0.50 14.98 -14.12
N GLU A 143 -0.19 13.97 -14.65
CA GLU A 143 -1.63 13.80 -14.48
C GLU A 143 -1.96 13.47 -13.00
N LEU A 144 -1.20 12.56 -12.41
CA LEU A 144 -1.32 12.23 -10.99
C LEU A 144 -1.22 13.50 -10.14
N GLU A 145 -0.22 14.35 -10.41
CA GLU A 145 0.00 15.59 -9.67
C GLU A 145 -1.23 16.52 -9.75
N ARG A 146 -1.87 16.61 -10.91
CA ARG A 146 -3.09 17.42 -11.06
C ARG A 146 -4.25 16.84 -10.27
N ARG A 147 -4.35 15.51 -10.23
CA ARG A 147 -5.45 14.82 -9.52
C ARG A 147 -5.30 14.87 -8.00
N LEU A 148 -4.13 15.21 -7.48
CA LEU A 148 -3.95 15.37 -6.04
C LEU A 148 -4.90 16.41 -5.44
N ALA A 149 -5.24 17.45 -6.18
CA ALA A 149 -6.14 18.50 -5.72
C ALA A 149 -7.62 18.18 -5.95
N GLU A 150 -7.93 17.23 -6.83
CA GLU A 150 -9.30 16.97 -7.29
C GLU A 150 -9.93 15.72 -6.65
N TRP A 151 -9.13 14.70 -6.36
CA TRP A 151 -9.61 13.42 -5.85
C TRP A 151 -9.31 13.29 -4.36
N GLU A 152 -10.10 12.45 -3.69
CA GLU A 152 -9.85 12.09 -2.30
C GLU A 152 -8.89 10.90 -2.24
N TRP A 153 -7.73 11.13 -1.62
CA TRP A 153 -6.63 10.17 -1.60
C TRP A 153 -6.45 9.53 -0.23
N VAL A 154 -5.97 8.30 -0.24
CA VAL A 154 -5.58 7.58 0.97
C VAL A 154 -4.48 8.39 1.68
N PRO A 155 -4.68 8.77 2.98
CA PRO A 155 -3.75 9.68 3.66
C PRO A 155 -2.32 9.18 3.78
N ASP A 156 -2.12 7.90 4.11
CA ASP A 156 -0.78 7.34 4.21
C ASP A 156 -0.13 7.18 2.83
N GLY A 157 -0.92 6.97 1.78
CA GLY A 157 -0.44 7.02 0.40
C GLY A 157 0.10 8.40 0.02
N LEU A 158 -0.61 9.47 0.41
CA LEU A 158 -0.13 10.84 0.20
C LEU A 158 1.20 11.09 0.94
N SER A 159 1.31 10.62 2.17
CA SER A 159 2.53 10.74 2.95
C SER A 159 3.70 9.97 2.31
N ALA A 160 3.43 8.75 1.83
CA ALA A 160 4.43 7.95 1.13
C ALA A 160 4.89 8.63 -0.16
N TYR A 161 3.96 9.22 -0.91
CA TYR A 161 4.28 9.91 -2.16
C TYR A 161 5.15 11.14 -1.93
N ALA A 162 4.82 11.96 -0.93
CA ALA A 162 5.63 13.12 -0.58
C ALA A 162 7.06 12.71 -0.21
N ARG A 163 7.21 11.61 0.54
CA ARG A 163 8.51 11.06 0.92
C ARG A 163 9.26 10.48 -0.29
N LEU A 164 8.56 9.83 -1.21
CA LEU A 164 9.15 9.31 -2.44
C LEU A 164 9.73 10.45 -3.29
N ARG A 165 9.02 11.55 -3.43
CA ARG A 165 9.50 12.72 -4.15
C ARG A 165 10.76 13.30 -3.52
N ALA A 166 10.78 13.41 -2.20
CA ALA A 166 11.95 13.89 -1.47
C ALA A 166 13.13 12.92 -1.59
N TRP A 167 12.85 11.62 -1.54
CA TRP A 167 13.88 10.57 -1.64
C TRP A 167 14.55 10.55 -3.01
N ARG A 168 13.80 10.85 -4.09
CA ARG A 168 14.32 10.85 -5.47
C ARG A 168 15.16 12.09 -5.82
N ARG A 169 15.17 13.11 -4.99
CA ARG A 169 15.94 14.34 -5.24
C ARG A 169 17.44 14.17 -5.04
#